data_619e3052e98f9fbd76f72d4c1666e63e
#
_entry.id   619e3052e98f9fbd76f72d4c1666e63e
#
_cell.length_a   1.000
_cell.length_b   1.000
_cell.length_c   1.000
_cell.angle_alpha   90.00
_cell.angle_beta   90.00
_cell.angle_gamma   90.00
#
_symmetry.space_group_name_H-M   'P 1'
#
loop_
_entity.id
_entity.type
_entity.pdbx_description
1 polymer ?
#
loop_
_entity_poly.entity_id
_entity_poly.type
_entity_poly.pdbx_seq_one_letter_code
_entity_poly.pdbx_strand_id
1 'polypeptide(L)'
;MVRYSDELIEEIRNRNDIVDVIGSYVALKRSGRSYFGLCPFHNEKSPSFAVSPDKQIFHCFGCGVGGNVFHFVSKIEGIGFRESVEMLANRANIALPVSSSSAEDDKLYYMRSKIYEINQATALFYHKNLYNSSAKKAQEYVKKRRLDNNTLKTFYIGYSGNYNELYKFLRSQGFKDEEILASKLVNKNDNGEFIDRFRKRLMFPIQDERGKFIAFGGRILIDPPKPDASEEEKMAFKKQAKYINSTENLVYSKGRHLFGLYAAKKAAHETSLKKILVVEGYMDTISLHQRGITNVVASLGTALTEAQGRLLRKSSEQVIVGYDADGAGQAATLRGLEILQNLGCDVRILQIEGAKDPDEFILKYGPERLKKYIDNAISLVEFKIKNLKKDLNLDVANDKIKFLTEIAKELSRVNNSIEKEVYIEKIALDYQISKEAIYAEINKILYAKENSNKLLEKKSTVVKPKIVNENDENINSSIIRRENLVIYLLINYPEEAYQKLRQNIKIDDIRLDKNKEILQKLYEEIENGNNNTASILDVFKDDEIISHLSGIMATDFEISEVKKCINDVIISYEKDKLIIKRNEIIKKLENTNELTKDEIANLEKELSELIIKLARIK
;
A
#
# COMPACT_ATOMS: atom_id res chain seq x y z
N MET A 1 -23.12 -6.15 19.57
CA MET A 1 -21.71 -5.89 19.28
C MET A 1 -20.89 -6.50 20.39
N VAL A 2 -20.10 -7.54 20.15
CA VAL A 2 -19.01 -7.83 21.07
C VAL A 2 -17.81 -7.05 20.51
N ARG A 3 -17.55 -5.91 21.10
CA ARG A 3 -16.29 -5.17 20.94
C ARG A 3 -15.23 -5.94 21.71
N TYR A 4 -14.02 -6.00 21.21
CA TYR A 4 -12.86 -6.17 22.10
C TYR A 4 -12.98 -5.07 23.17
N SER A 5 -12.69 -5.39 24.43
CA SER A 5 -12.76 -4.34 25.46
C SER A 5 -11.77 -3.22 25.12
N ASP A 6 -12.11 -2.00 25.49
CA ASP A 6 -11.27 -0.85 25.22
C ASP A 6 -9.89 -1.00 25.89
N GLU A 7 -9.83 -1.69 27.05
CA GLU A 7 -8.56 -2.02 27.73
C GLU A 7 -7.70 -2.97 26.88
N LEU A 8 -8.30 -3.97 26.22
CA LEU A 8 -7.57 -4.92 25.38
C LEU A 8 -7.05 -4.23 24.10
N ILE A 9 -7.85 -3.37 23.48
CA ILE A 9 -7.43 -2.57 22.33
C ILE A 9 -6.27 -1.66 22.71
N GLU A 10 -6.33 -1.03 23.86
CA GLU A 10 -5.23 -0.20 24.40
C GLU A 10 -3.98 -1.02 24.71
N GLU A 11 -4.12 -2.20 25.31
CA GLU A 11 -2.96 -3.07 25.55
C GLU A 11 -2.29 -3.46 24.24
N ILE A 12 -3.07 -3.84 23.22
CA ILE A 12 -2.53 -4.18 21.89
C ILE A 12 -1.85 -2.98 21.27
N ARG A 13 -2.45 -1.78 21.34
CA ARG A 13 -1.87 -0.53 20.83
C ARG A 13 -0.55 -0.22 21.50
N ASN A 14 -0.51 -0.23 22.82
CA ASN A 14 0.67 0.10 23.62
C ASN A 14 1.86 -0.86 23.38
N ARG A 15 1.58 -2.12 23.02
CA ARG A 15 2.62 -3.10 22.67
C ARG A 15 3.04 -3.08 21.19
N ASN A 16 2.40 -2.24 20.38
CA ASN A 16 2.68 -2.10 18.96
C ASN A 16 2.96 -0.63 18.64
N ASP A 17 4.17 -0.16 18.99
CA ASP A 17 4.58 1.21 18.63
C ASP A 17 4.39 1.46 17.14
N ILE A 18 3.76 2.59 16.81
CA ILE A 18 3.39 2.88 15.43
C ILE A 18 4.59 3.06 14.51
N VAL A 19 5.72 3.58 15.04
CA VAL A 19 6.95 3.77 14.25
C VAL A 19 7.56 2.41 13.91
N ASP A 20 7.56 1.47 14.87
CA ASP A 20 8.08 0.12 14.65
C ASP A 20 7.20 -0.68 13.68
N VAL A 21 5.87 -0.56 13.82
CA VAL A 21 4.94 -1.23 12.90
C VAL A 21 5.09 -0.67 11.50
N ILE A 22 5.00 0.65 11.33
CA ILE A 22 5.10 1.31 10.02
C ILE A 22 6.51 1.16 9.44
N GLY A 23 7.54 1.21 10.27
CA GLY A 23 8.94 1.03 9.86
C GLY A 23 9.22 -0.31 9.20
N SER A 24 8.40 -1.35 9.49
CA SER A 24 8.49 -2.64 8.80
C SER A 24 7.95 -2.60 7.36
N TYR A 25 7.19 -1.57 6.97
CA TYR A 25 6.60 -1.39 5.63
C TYR A 25 7.22 -0.21 4.87
N VAL A 26 7.59 0.85 5.58
CA VAL A 26 8.01 2.14 5.00
C VAL A 26 9.37 2.53 5.57
N ALA A 27 10.29 3.01 4.70
CA ALA A 27 11.55 3.59 5.16
C ALA A 27 11.28 4.95 5.81
N LEU A 28 11.36 5.00 7.13
CA LEU A 28 11.13 6.21 7.91
C LEU A 28 12.45 6.89 8.26
N LYS A 29 12.50 8.22 8.12
CA LYS A 29 13.62 9.06 8.57
C LYS A 29 13.09 10.04 9.62
N ARG A 30 13.80 10.17 10.74
CA ARG A 30 13.43 11.11 11.80
C ARG A 30 13.65 12.56 11.35
N SER A 31 12.67 13.41 11.56
CA SER A 31 12.75 14.85 11.33
C SER A 31 12.01 15.56 12.46
N GLY A 32 12.76 16.21 13.36
CA GLY A 32 12.22 16.80 14.57
C GLY A 32 11.60 15.75 15.53
N ARG A 33 10.35 15.95 15.90
CA ARG A 33 9.57 15.05 16.78
C ARG A 33 8.88 13.91 16.02
N SER A 34 8.82 13.97 14.69
CA SER A 34 8.12 13.02 13.85
C SER A 34 9.05 12.24 12.94
N TYR A 35 8.55 11.18 12.33
CA TYR A 35 9.22 10.42 11.29
C TYR A 35 8.54 10.67 9.95
N PHE A 36 9.31 10.73 8.87
CA PHE A 36 8.81 10.96 7.52
C PHE A 36 9.28 9.86 6.57
N GLY A 37 8.42 9.50 5.62
CA GLY A 37 8.71 8.53 4.56
C GLY A 37 7.87 8.78 3.31
N LEU A 38 8.10 8.00 2.26
CA LEU A 38 7.23 7.99 1.09
C LEU A 38 5.92 7.27 1.45
N CYS A 39 4.81 7.85 1.04
CA CYS A 39 3.50 7.29 1.34
C CYS A 39 3.30 5.92 0.69
N PRO A 40 2.84 4.90 1.44
CA PRO A 40 2.55 3.60 0.87
C PRO A 40 1.20 3.53 0.14
N PHE A 41 0.38 4.57 0.19
CA PHE A 41 -1.00 4.58 -0.31
C PHE A 41 -1.17 5.37 -1.61
N HIS A 42 -0.18 6.21 -1.98
CA HIS A 42 -0.16 6.90 -3.27
C HIS A 42 1.27 7.05 -3.78
N ASN A 43 1.42 7.32 -5.06
CA ASN A 43 2.74 7.46 -5.68
C ASN A 43 3.26 8.90 -5.53
N GLU A 44 4.41 9.05 -4.88
CA GLU A 44 5.07 10.36 -4.66
C GLU A 44 6.60 10.25 -4.73
N LYS A 45 7.25 11.38 -4.99
CA LYS A 45 8.72 11.45 -5.07
C LYS A 45 9.37 12.13 -3.86
N SER A 46 8.60 12.87 -3.09
CA SER A 46 9.03 13.58 -1.88
C SER A 46 8.28 13.03 -0.66
N PRO A 47 8.94 12.83 0.50
CA PRO A 47 8.30 12.31 1.69
C PRO A 47 7.20 13.24 2.20
N SER A 48 5.93 12.80 2.11
CA SER A 48 4.78 13.51 2.68
C SER A 48 4.04 12.69 3.74
N PHE A 49 4.50 11.46 4.00
CA PHE A 49 3.92 10.55 4.98
C PHE A 49 4.60 10.76 6.33
N ALA A 50 3.88 11.36 7.27
CA ALA A 50 4.34 11.65 8.61
C ALA A 50 3.83 10.63 9.62
N VAL A 51 4.68 10.23 10.57
CA VAL A 51 4.36 9.36 11.70
C VAL A 51 4.76 10.07 12.99
N SER A 52 3.80 10.28 13.88
CA SER A 52 4.02 10.91 15.19
C SER A 52 4.11 9.83 16.28
N PRO A 53 5.30 9.59 16.86
CA PRO A 53 5.45 8.64 17.96
C PRO A 53 4.69 9.10 19.23
N ASP A 54 4.70 10.41 19.52
CA ASP A 54 4.06 10.94 20.73
C ASP A 54 2.53 10.78 20.70
N LYS A 55 1.93 10.94 19.52
CA LYS A 55 0.47 10.84 19.32
C LYS A 55 0.01 9.46 18.85
N GLN A 56 0.94 8.56 18.50
CA GLN A 56 0.68 7.22 17.96
C GLN A 56 -0.24 7.24 16.72
N ILE A 57 -0.03 8.22 15.83
CA ILE A 57 -0.79 8.41 14.57
C ILE A 57 0.15 8.55 13.38
N PHE A 58 -0.39 8.28 12.20
CA PHE A 58 0.21 8.66 10.92
C PHE A 58 -0.74 9.55 10.12
N HIS A 59 -0.19 10.40 9.28
CA HIS A 59 -0.94 11.19 8.30
C HIS A 59 -0.08 11.46 7.07
N CYS A 60 -0.66 11.34 5.89
CA CYS A 60 -0.01 11.70 4.63
C CYS A 60 -0.51 13.05 4.14
N PHE A 61 0.35 14.05 4.12
CA PHE A 61 0.00 15.39 3.63
C PHE A 61 -0.21 15.46 2.10
N GLY A 62 0.17 14.40 1.35
CA GLY A 62 -0.03 14.30 -0.09
C GLY A 62 -1.41 13.81 -0.48
N CYS A 63 -1.87 12.68 0.07
CA CYS A 63 -3.16 12.06 -0.26
C CYS A 63 -4.22 12.16 0.85
N GLY A 64 -3.89 12.74 2.01
CA GLY A 64 -4.82 12.93 3.11
C GLY A 64 -5.07 11.68 3.97
N VAL A 65 -4.58 10.50 3.58
CA VAL A 65 -4.79 9.25 4.36
C VAL A 65 -4.10 9.35 5.71
N GLY A 66 -4.82 8.99 6.78
CA GLY A 66 -4.28 8.99 8.12
C GLY A 66 -5.02 8.04 9.07
N GLY A 67 -4.55 7.95 10.31
CA GLY A 67 -5.11 7.07 11.33
C GLY A 67 -4.09 6.65 12.39
N ASN A 68 -4.45 5.64 13.18
CA ASN A 68 -3.56 5.00 14.15
C ASN A 68 -2.99 3.68 13.59
N VAL A 69 -2.31 2.88 14.43
CA VAL A 69 -1.65 1.64 14.05
C VAL A 69 -2.62 0.61 13.44
N PHE A 70 -3.87 0.51 13.95
CA PHE A 70 -4.88 -0.41 13.42
C PHE A 70 -5.33 0.02 12.02
N HIS A 71 -5.59 1.31 11.82
CA HIS A 71 -5.96 1.87 10.52
C HIS A 71 -4.84 1.69 9.49
N PHE A 72 -3.58 1.87 9.91
CA PHE A 72 -2.44 1.62 9.03
C PHE A 72 -2.40 0.15 8.57
N VAL A 73 -2.46 -0.79 9.50
CA VAL A 73 -2.42 -2.24 9.19
C VAL A 73 -3.62 -2.64 8.35
N SER A 74 -4.82 -2.14 8.68
CA SER A 74 -6.03 -2.39 7.91
C SER A 74 -5.88 -1.98 6.44
N LYS A 75 -5.38 -0.75 6.20
CA LYS A 75 -5.20 -0.22 4.84
C LYS A 75 -4.06 -0.88 4.07
N ILE A 76 -2.92 -1.11 4.70
CA ILE A 76 -1.75 -1.65 4.01
C ILE A 76 -1.91 -3.14 3.65
N GLU A 77 -2.53 -3.91 4.54
CA GLU A 77 -2.81 -5.33 4.33
C GLU A 77 -4.14 -5.56 3.56
N GLY A 78 -5.01 -4.52 3.47
CA GLY A 78 -6.33 -4.62 2.85
C GLY A 78 -7.28 -5.52 3.63
N ILE A 79 -7.23 -5.44 4.96
CA ILE A 79 -8.01 -6.23 5.91
C ILE A 79 -8.96 -5.34 6.71
N GLY A 80 -9.97 -5.93 7.36
CA GLY A 80 -10.86 -5.19 8.26
C GLY A 80 -10.18 -4.80 9.59
N PHE A 81 -10.84 -3.89 10.33
CA PHE A 81 -10.35 -3.45 11.64
C PHE A 81 -10.10 -4.64 12.60
N ARG A 82 -11.05 -5.58 12.68
CA ARG A 82 -10.92 -6.76 13.52
C ARG A 82 -9.68 -7.60 13.17
N GLU A 83 -9.46 -7.85 11.90
CA GLU A 83 -8.30 -8.60 11.43
C GLU A 83 -6.99 -7.86 11.72
N SER A 84 -7.00 -6.51 11.67
CA SER A 84 -5.84 -5.71 12.07
C SER A 84 -5.56 -5.82 13.57
N VAL A 85 -6.60 -5.86 14.42
CA VAL A 85 -6.48 -6.13 15.86
C VAL A 85 -5.90 -7.53 16.10
N GLU A 86 -6.43 -8.57 15.44
CA GLU A 86 -5.93 -9.94 15.53
C GLU A 86 -4.46 -10.04 15.10
N MET A 87 -4.08 -9.35 14.04
CA MET A 87 -2.71 -9.32 13.53
C MET A 87 -1.74 -8.65 14.52
N LEU A 88 -2.13 -7.53 15.09
CA LEU A 88 -1.31 -6.78 16.06
C LEU A 88 -1.26 -7.50 17.42
N ALA A 89 -2.35 -8.14 17.85
CA ALA A 89 -2.36 -8.99 19.04
C ALA A 89 -1.40 -10.17 18.90
N ASN A 90 -1.41 -10.86 17.76
CA ASN A 90 -0.47 -11.94 17.46
C ASN A 90 0.98 -11.45 17.45
N ARG A 91 1.24 -10.26 16.88
CA ARG A 91 2.58 -9.65 16.91
C ARG A 91 3.06 -9.38 18.33
N ALA A 92 2.15 -8.96 19.21
CA ALA A 92 2.44 -8.66 20.62
C ALA A 92 2.36 -9.89 21.54
N ASN A 93 2.05 -11.10 21.01
CA ASN A 93 1.76 -12.32 21.78
C ASN A 93 0.64 -12.14 22.81
N ILE A 94 -0.41 -11.38 22.46
CA ILE A 94 -1.61 -11.17 23.28
C ILE A 94 -2.68 -12.17 22.85
N ALA A 95 -3.21 -12.95 23.80
CA ALA A 95 -4.32 -13.86 23.53
C ALA A 95 -5.64 -13.09 23.43
N LEU A 96 -6.37 -13.26 22.34
CA LEU A 96 -7.67 -12.62 22.14
C LEU A 96 -8.81 -13.50 22.63
N PRO A 97 -9.83 -12.96 23.34
CA PRO A 97 -11.04 -13.69 23.65
C PRO A 97 -11.85 -14.00 22.38
N VAL A 98 -12.54 -15.13 22.36
CA VAL A 98 -13.45 -15.48 21.27
C VAL A 98 -14.67 -14.55 21.35
N SER A 99 -14.82 -13.63 20.40
CA SER A 99 -15.87 -12.60 20.43
C SER A 99 -16.63 -12.47 19.11
N SER A 100 -17.86 -11.94 19.16
CA SER A 100 -18.77 -11.69 18.04
C SER A 100 -18.79 -10.18 17.65
N SER A 101 -19.00 -9.86 16.39
CA SER A 101 -18.85 -8.53 15.77
C SER A 101 -20.13 -7.98 15.10
N SER A 102 -20.07 -6.85 14.38
CA SER A 102 -21.21 -6.26 13.67
C SER A 102 -21.66 -7.15 12.48
N ALA A 103 -22.95 -7.11 12.10
CA ALA A 103 -23.51 -8.00 11.07
C ALA A 103 -22.83 -7.89 9.69
N GLU A 104 -22.33 -6.70 9.30
CA GLU A 104 -21.63 -6.50 8.01
C GLU A 104 -20.17 -6.94 8.08
N ASP A 105 -19.45 -6.57 9.13
CA ASP A 105 -18.07 -7.01 9.36
C ASP A 105 -18.03 -8.54 9.56
N ASP A 106 -19.03 -9.10 10.26
CA ASP A 106 -19.20 -10.56 10.40
C ASP A 106 -19.42 -11.24 9.06
N LYS A 107 -20.22 -10.65 8.17
CA LYS A 107 -20.47 -11.18 6.84
C LYS A 107 -19.21 -11.16 5.99
N LEU A 108 -18.42 -10.07 6.04
CA LEU A 108 -17.17 -9.95 5.31
C LEU A 108 -16.12 -10.93 5.83
N TYR A 109 -15.94 -10.99 7.16
CA TYR A 109 -15.02 -11.93 7.82
C TYR A 109 -15.43 -13.39 7.54
N TYR A 110 -16.72 -13.71 7.69
CA TYR A 110 -17.26 -15.02 7.35
C TYR A 110 -16.94 -15.40 5.89
N MET A 111 -17.20 -14.47 4.96
CA MET A 111 -16.95 -14.71 3.54
C MET A 111 -15.45 -14.94 3.25
N ARG A 112 -14.56 -14.15 3.88
CA ARG A 112 -13.11 -14.36 3.77
C ARG A 112 -12.69 -15.72 4.32
N SER A 113 -13.19 -16.10 5.49
CA SER A 113 -12.92 -17.42 6.07
C SER A 113 -13.39 -18.54 5.13
N LYS A 114 -14.58 -18.42 4.55
CA LYS A 114 -15.09 -19.40 3.58
C LYS A 114 -14.27 -19.47 2.31
N ILE A 115 -13.76 -18.36 1.81
CA ILE A 115 -12.85 -18.36 0.65
C ILE A 115 -11.54 -19.09 0.98
N TYR A 116 -10.95 -18.91 2.17
CA TYR A 116 -9.78 -19.68 2.59
C TYR A 116 -10.06 -21.18 2.67
N GLU A 117 -11.21 -21.59 3.26
CA GLU A 117 -11.63 -22.97 3.34
C GLU A 117 -11.82 -23.60 1.94
N ILE A 118 -12.48 -22.87 1.03
CA ILE A 118 -12.68 -23.27 -0.37
C ILE A 118 -11.36 -23.42 -1.09
N ASN A 119 -10.45 -22.46 -0.93
CA ASN A 119 -9.12 -22.52 -1.56
C ASN A 119 -8.30 -23.71 -1.03
N GLN A 120 -8.35 -23.97 0.28
CA GLN A 120 -7.72 -25.15 0.90
C GLN A 120 -8.28 -26.46 0.32
N ALA A 121 -9.60 -26.60 0.30
CA ALA A 121 -10.26 -27.77 -0.26
C ALA A 121 -9.93 -27.95 -1.75
N THR A 122 -9.91 -26.85 -2.51
CA THR A 122 -9.56 -26.85 -3.95
C THR A 122 -8.11 -27.24 -4.18
N ALA A 123 -7.15 -26.76 -3.39
CA ALA A 123 -5.74 -27.13 -3.53
C ALA A 123 -5.54 -28.64 -3.33
N LEU A 124 -6.16 -29.21 -2.30
CA LEU A 124 -6.14 -30.66 -2.04
C LEU A 124 -6.83 -31.47 -3.14
N PHE A 125 -7.98 -31.00 -3.61
CA PHE A 125 -8.74 -31.61 -4.70
C PHE A 125 -7.91 -31.66 -5.99
N TYR A 126 -7.31 -30.55 -6.40
CA TYR A 126 -6.47 -30.50 -7.60
C TYR A 126 -5.20 -31.36 -7.45
N HIS A 127 -4.57 -31.34 -6.26
CA HIS A 127 -3.40 -32.17 -6.00
C HIS A 127 -3.75 -33.68 -6.10
N LYS A 128 -4.87 -34.10 -5.53
CA LYS A 128 -5.36 -35.49 -5.64
C LYS A 128 -5.67 -35.85 -7.10
N ASN A 129 -6.29 -34.95 -7.86
CA ASN A 129 -6.63 -35.18 -9.26
C ASN A 129 -5.42 -35.43 -10.16
N LEU A 130 -4.24 -34.91 -9.81
CA LEU A 130 -3.00 -35.17 -10.56
C LEU A 130 -2.68 -36.67 -10.68
N TYR A 131 -3.07 -37.47 -9.71
CA TYR A 131 -2.81 -38.91 -9.66
C TYR A 131 -3.92 -39.76 -10.28
N ASN A 132 -5.01 -39.16 -10.75
CA ASN A 132 -6.11 -39.86 -11.40
C ASN A 132 -5.75 -40.24 -12.85
N SER A 133 -6.40 -41.28 -13.36
CA SER A 133 -6.22 -41.73 -14.76
C SER A 133 -6.62 -40.69 -15.81
N SER A 134 -7.49 -39.74 -15.45
CA SER A 134 -7.89 -38.61 -16.31
C SER A 134 -6.79 -37.54 -16.49
N ALA A 135 -5.74 -37.54 -15.65
CA ALA A 135 -4.67 -36.54 -15.63
C ALA A 135 -3.45 -36.92 -16.48
N LYS A 136 -3.55 -37.85 -17.43
CA LYS A 136 -2.40 -38.36 -18.22
C LYS A 136 -1.52 -37.24 -18.79
N LYS A 137 -2.10 -36.22 -19.44
CA LYS A 137 -1.34 -35.08 -19.98
C LYS A 137 -0.61 -34.27 -18.91
N ALA A 138 -1.20 -34.13 -17.72
CA ALA A 138 -0.55 -33.46 -16.60
C ALA A 138 0.63 -34.29 -16.05
N GLN A 139 0.45 -35.60 -15.92
CA GLN A 139 1.49 -36.54 -15.50
C GLN A 139 2.66 -36.58 -16.48
N GLU A 140 2.38 -36.63 -17.80
CA GLU A 140 3.39 -36.55 -18.86
C GLU A 140 4.18 -35.24 -18.79
N TYR A 141 3.48 -34.10 -18.56
CA TYR A 141 4.15 -32.82 -18.40
C TYR A 141 5.05 -32.78 -17.17
N VAL A 142 4.57 -33.25 -16.01
CA VAL A 142 5.34 -33.38 -14.77
C VAL A 142 6.60 -34.22 -15.00
N LYS A 143 6.45 -35.39 -15.66
CA LYS A 143 7.56 -36.27 -16.03
C LYS A 143 8.55 -35.59 -16.99
N LYS A 144 8.06 -34.90 -18.01
CA LYS A 144 8.89 -34.15 -18.98
C LYS A 144 9.71 -33.05 -18.26
N ARG A 145 9.13 -32.39 -17.26
CA ARG A 145 9.79 -31.36 -16.44
C ARG A 145 10.63 -31.95 -15.31
N ARG A 146 10.64 -33.27 -15.15
CA ARG A 146 11.37 -34.01 -14.12
C ARG A 146 11.05 -33.52 -12.69
N LEU A 147 9.77 -33.20 -12.45
CA LEU A 147 9.34 -32.79 -11.09
C LEU A 147 9.20 -34.03 -10.22
N ASP A 148 9.85 -34.01 -9.05
CA ASP A 148 9.79 -35.09 -8.07
C ASP A 148 8.58 -34.98 -7.14
N ASN A 149 8.29 -36.06 -6.42
CA ASN A 149 7.13 -36.13 -5.52
C ASN A 149 7.22 -35.14 -4.35
N ASN A 150 8.42 -34.80 -3.89
CA ASN A 150 8.62 -33.86 -2.81
C ASN A 150 8.24 -32.43 -3.29
N THR A 151 8.68 -32.06 -4.48
CA THR A 151 8.32 -30.79 -5.13
C THR A 151 6.81 -30.68 -5.39
N LEU A 152 6.19 -31.76 -5.90
CA LEU A 152 4.74 -31.81 -6.11
C LEU A 152 3.96 -31.58 -4.81
N LYS A 153 4.41 -32.15 -3.71
CA LYS A 153 3.83 -31.96 -2.38
C LYS A 153 4.10 -30.56 -1.81
N THR A 154 5.34 -30.06 -1.93
CA THR A 154 5.72 -28.74 -1.38
C THR A 154 4.90 -27.62 -1.99
N PHE A 155 4.67 -27.67 -3.31
CA PHE A 155 3.90 -26.66 -4.04
C PHE A 155 2.43 -27.05 -4.28
N TYR A 156 1.97 -28.20 -3.78
CA TYR A 156 0.63 -28.74 -4.02
C TYR A 156 0.23 -28.76 -5.50
N ILE A 157 1.20 -29.03 -6.38
CA ILE A 157 0.95 -29.08 -7.84
C ILE A 157 -0.17 -30.07 -8.12
N GLY A 158 -1.14 -29.66 -8.95
CA GLY A 158 -2.35 -30.43 -9.17
C GLY A 158 -2.86 -30.39 -10.62
N TYR A 159 -4.03 -30.99 -10.82
CA TYR A 159 -4.75 -30.97 -12.10
C TYR A 159 -6.20 -30.51 -11.90
N SER A 160 -6.63 -29.55 -12.71
CA SER A 160 -7.96 -28.92 -12.55
C SER A 160 -9.15 -29.84 -12.90
N GLY A 161 -8.91 -30.98 -13.53
CA GLY A 161 -9.98 -31.80 -14.10
C GLY A 161 -10.44 -31.30 -15.48
N ASN A 162 -11.50 -31.91 -16.00
CA ASN A 162 -11.97 -31.65 -17.35
C ASN A 162 -13.05 -30.57 -17.43
N TYR A 163 -14.15 -30.72 -16.68
CA TYR A 163 -15.30 -29.83 -16.77
C TYR A 163 -16.19 -29.90 -15.53
N ASN A 164 -16.41 -28.76 -14.85
CA ASN A 164 -17.31 -28.61 -13.70
C ASN A 164 -17.13 -29.65 -12.56
N GLU A 165 -15.94 -30.22 -12.44
CA GLU A 165 -15.61 -31.20 -11.41
C GLU A 165 -15.40 -30.49 -10.06
N LEU A 166 -14.81 -29.30 -10.07
CA LEU A 166 -14.57 -28.51 -8.84
C LEU A 166 -15.88 -28.05 -8.22
N TYR A 167 -16.81 -27.49 -9.01
CA TYR A 167 -18.11 -27.05 -8.48
C TYR A 167 -18.84 -28.20 -7.79
N LYS A 168 -18.93 -29.36 -8.46
CA LYS A 168 -19.60 -30.55 -7.89
C LYS A 168 -18.91 -31.00 -6.59
N PHE A 169 -17.59 -31.00 -6.57
CA PHE A 169 -16.81 -31.34 -5.38
C PHE A 169 -17.10 -30.35 -4.23
N LEU A 170 -17.02 -29.04 -4.46
CA LEU A 170 -17.26 -28.04 -3.42
C LEU A 170 -18.68 -28.10 -2.88
N ARG A 171 -19.69 -28.35 -3.74
CA ARG A 171 -21.07 -28.60 -3.28
C ARG A 171 -21.18 -29.85 -2.39
N SER A 172 -20.47 -30.93 -2.73
CA SER A 172 -20.46 -32.16 -1.92
C SER A 172 -19.76 -31.95 -0.56
N GLN A 173 -18.88 -30.95 -0.44
CA GLN A 173 -18.24 -30.54 0.83
C GLN A 173 -19.14 -29.60 1.67
N GLY A 174 -20.35 -29.25 1.19
CA GLY A 174 -21.31 -28.43 1.91
C GLY A 174 -21.19 -26.92 1.68
N PHE A 175 -20.29 -26.45 0.81
CA PHE A 175 -20.20 -25.02 0.51
C PHE A 175 -21.43 -24.52 -0.26
N LYS A 176 -21.87 -23.30 0.08
CA LYS A 176 -23.00 -22.63 -0.59
C LYS A 176 -22.56 -22.00 -1.91
N ASP A 177 -23.51 -21.83 -2.84
CA ASP A 177 -23.23 -21.24 -4.15
C ASP A 177 -22.65 -19.83 -4.06
N GLU A 178 -23.15 -19.01 -3.12
CA GLU A 178 -22.63 -17.65 -2.87
C GLU A 178 -21.15 -17.67 -2.44
N GLU A 179 -20.77 -18.60 -1.55
CA GLU A 179 -19.42 -18.78 -1.06
C GLU A 179 -18.47 -19.22 -2.19
N ILE A 180 -18.93 -20.18 -3.01
CA ILE A 180 -18.19 -20.69 -4.17
C ILE A 180 -17.96 -19.57 -5.20
N LEU A 181 -19.00 -18.79 -5.53
CA LEU A 181 -18.90 -17.67 -6.45
C LEU A 181 -17.96 -16.55 -5.92
N ALA A 182 -18.01 -16.29 -4.62
CA ALA A 182 -17.12 -15.30 -3.98
C ALA A 182 -15.64 -15.69 -4.08
N SER A 183 -15.30 -16.98 -4.13
CA SER A 183 -13.94 -17.47 -4.34
C SER A 183 -13.39 -17.15 -5.74
N LYS A 184 -14.28 -16.88 -6.73
CA LYS A 184 -13.94 -16.68 -8.15
C LYS A 184 -13.29 -17.89 -8.82
N LEU A 185 -13.38 -19.08 -8.24
CA LEU A 185 -12.91 -20.35 -8.83
C LEU A 185 -13.97 -20.97 -9.74
N VAL A 186 -15.20 -20.57 -9.55
CA VAL A 186 -16.36 -20.95 -10.36
C VAL A 186 -17.09 -19.68 -10.79
N ASN A 187 -17.50 -19.61 -12.03
CA ASN A 187 -18.29 -18.51 -12.58
C ASN A 187 -19.68 -19.01 -12.96
N LYS A 188 -20.62 -18.09 -13.15
CA LYS A 188 -21.94 -18.37 -13.70
C LYS A 188 -21.98 -17.84 -15.13
N ASN A 189 -22.40 -18.66 -16.10
CA ASN A 189 -22.57 -18.22 -17.49
C ASN A 189 -23.92 -17.49 -17.66
N ASP A 190 -24.16 -16.96 -18.86
CA ASP A 190 -25.37 -16.22 -19.19
C ASP A 190 -26.65 -17.10 -19.07
N ASN A 191 -26.51 -18.42 -19.20
CA ASN A 191 -27.59 -19.41 -19.02
C ASN A 191 -27.82 -19.79 -17.54
N GLY A 192 -27.05 -19.19 -16.61
CA GLY A 192 -27.15 -19.49 -15.18
C GLY A 192 -26.42 -20.74 -14.71
N GLU A 193 -25.64 -21.42 -15.59
CA GLU A 193 -24.89 -22.63 -15.24
C GLU A 193 -23.57 -22.29 -14.57
N PHE A 194 -23.17 -23.09 -13.58
CA PHE A 194 -21.87 -22.96 -12.91
C PHE A 194 -20.77 -23.59 -13.74
N ILE A 195 -19.70 -22.83 -13.99
CA ILE A 195 -18.56 -23.24 -14.83
C ILE A 195 -17.26 -23.03 -14.06
N ASP A 196 -16.46 -24.11 -13.95
CA ASP A 196 -15.13 -24.04 -13.37
C ASP A 196 -14.22 -23.11 -14.18
N ARG A 197 -13.53 -22.18 -13.50
CA ARG A 197 -12.59 -21.25 -14.14
C ARG A 197 -11.38 -21.97 -14.76
N PHE A 198 -10.87 -22.97 -14.07
CA PHE A 198 -9.72 -23.75 -14.53
C PHE A 198 -10.16 -25.10 -15.05
N ARG A 199 -9.81 -25.40 -16.30
CA ARG A 199 -10.16 -26.64 -16.99
C ARG A 199 -8.99 -27.14 -17.81
N LYS A 200 -8.67 -28.43 -17.72
CA LYS A 200 -7.54 -29.07 -18.43
C LYS A 200 -6.20 -28.36 -18.23
N ARG A 201 -5.93 -27.90 -16.98
CA ARG A 201 -4.73 -27.16 -16.63
C ARG A 201 -3.93 -27.85 -15.53
N LEU A 202 -2.62 -27.75 -15.62
CA LEU A 202 -1.73 -28.00 -14.48
C LEU A 202 -1.86 -26.80 -13.52
N MET A 203 -2.09 -27.10 -12.24
CA MET A 203 -2.46 -26.10 -11.24
C MET A 203 -1.31 -25.83 -10.30
N PHE A 204 -1.13 -24.54 -9.97
CA PHE A 204 -0.15 -24.00 -9.07
C PHE A 204 -0.88 -23.21 -7.99
N PRO A 205 -1.17 -23.80 -6.82
CA PRO A 205 -1.75 -23.07 -5.71
C PRO A 205 -0.81 -21.96 -5.22
N ILE A 206 -1.38 -20.78 -4.96
CA ILE A 206 -0.67 -19.61 -4.46
C ILE A 206 -0.96 -19.49 -2.97
N GLN A 207 0.07 -19.39 -2.16
CA GLN A 207 -0.02 -19.21 -0.71
C GLN A 207 0.39 -17.80 -0.32
N ASP A 208 -0.22 -17.26 0.72
CA ASP A 208 0.24 -16.05 1.39
C ASP A 208 1.51 -16.34 2.23
N GLU A 209 2.06 -15.32 2.89
CA GLU A 209 3.25 -15.47 3.74
C GLU A 209 3.05 -16.37 4.97
N ARG A 210 1.80 -16.71 5.33
CA ARG A 210 1.40 -17.59 6.44
C ARG A 210 1.10 -19.03 5.97
N GLY A 211 1.16 -19.29 4.66
CA GLY A 211 0.88 -20.60 4.07
C GLY A 211 -0.60 -20.88 3.79
N LYS A 212 -1.50 -19.90 3.94
CA LYS A 212 -2.90 -20.06 3.55
C LYS A 212 -3.02 -19.98 2.03
N PHE A 213 -3.81 -20.87 1.43
CA PHE A 213 -4.09 -20.82 -0.01
C PHE A 213 -5.03 -19.66 -0.32
N ILE A 214 -4.59 -18.76 -1.19
CA ILE A 214 -5.29 -17.53 -1.55
C ILE A 214 -5.78 -17.51 -3.00
N ALA A 215 -5.09 -18.23 -3.90
CA ALA A 215 -5.37 -18.22 -5.34
C ALA A 215 -4.70 -19.39 -6.04
N PHE A 216 -4.86 -19.44 -7.36
CA PHE A 216 -4.29 -20.46 -8.22
C PHE A 216 -3.76 -19.86 -9.53
N GLY A 217 -2.62 -20.37 -9.98
CA GLY A 217 -2.19 -20.29 -11.38
C GLY A 217 -2.55 -21.59 -12.12
N GLY A 218 -2.84 -21.50 -13.41
CA GLY A 218 -3.16 -22.67 -14.19
C GLY A 218 -2.51 -22.64 -15.57
N ARG A 219 -1.63 -23.60 -15.88
CA ARG A 219 -0.99 -23.76 -17.18
C ARG A 219 -1.80 -24.71 -18.04
N ILE A 220 -2.10 -24.28 -19.28
CA ILE A 220 -2.85 -25.11 -20.24
C ILE A 220 -2.03 -26.34 -20.67
N LEU A 221 -2.70 -27.48 -20.78
CA LEU A 221 -2.12 -28.77 -21.20
C LEU A 221 -2.69 -29.21 -22.54
N ILE A 222 -2.66 -28.31 -23.51
CA ILE A 222 -3.08 -28.57 -24.90
C ILE A 222 -1.84 -28.63 -25.76
N ASP A 223 -1.76 -29.64 -26.59
CA ASP A 223 -0.68 -29.76 -27.56
C ASP A 223 -0.82 -28.66 -28.64
N PRO A 224 0.29 -28.10 -29.11
CA PRO A 224 0.24 -27.16 -30.24
C PRO A 224 -0.42 -27.83 -31.45
N PRO A 225 -1.15 -27.08 -32.26
CA PRO A 225 -1.73 -27.60 -33.49
C PRO A 225 -0.61 -28.18 -34.39
N LYS A 226 -0.94 -29.22 -35.13
CA LYS A 226 0.00 -29.80 -36.06
C LYS A 226 0.44 -28.78 -37.11
N PRO A 227 1.59 -28.96 -37.77
CA PRO A 227 2.08 -28.01 -38.78
C PRO A 227 1.09 -27.80 -39.94
N ASP A 228 0.30 -28.83 -40.28
CA ASP A 228 -0.73 -28.88 -41.30
C ASP A 228 -2.12 -28.42 -40.83
N ALA A 229 -2.27 -28.00 -39.58
CA ALA A 229 -3.54 -27.48 -39.04
C ALA A 229 -3.96 -26.19 -39.77
N SER A 230 -5.27 -25.93 -39.80
CA SER A 230 -5.82 -24.71 -40.39
C SER A 230 -5.31 -23.43 -39.67
N GLU A 231 -5.28 -22.31 -40.36
CA GLU A 231 -4.89 -21.03 -39.76
C GLU A 231 -5.88 -20.62 -38.65
N GLU A 232 -7.15 -21.00 -38.74
CA GLU A 232 -8.15 -20.80 -37.71
C GLU A 232 -7.82 -21.56 -36.42
N GLU A 233 -7.41 -22.84 -36.54
CA GLU A 233 -6.96 -23.65 -35.40
C GLU A 233 -5.69 -23.10 -34.77
N LYS A 234 -4.72 -22.66 -35.57
CA LYS A 234 -3.49 -22.01 -35.10
C LYS A 234 -3.80 -20.69 -34.42
N MET A 235 -4.72 -19.88 -34.95
CA MET A 235 -5.18 -18.64 -34.31
C MET A 235 -5.94 -18.91 -33.02
N ALA A 236 -6.84 -19.89 -32.99
CA ALA A 236 -7.58 -20.27 -31.79
C ALA A 236 -6.63 -20.75 -30.67
N PHE A 237 -5.58 -21.49 -31.01
CA PHE A 237 -4.54 -21.90 -30.07
C PHE A 237 -3.73 -20.70 -29.58
N LYS A 238 -3.31 -19.78 -30.45
CA LYS A 238 -2.57 -18.55 -30.07
C LYS A 238 -3.37 -17.65 -29.16
N LYS A 239 -4.70 -17.60 -29.29
CA LYS A 239 -5.60 -16.84 -28.42
C LYS A 239 -5.71 -17.45 -27.00
N GLN A 240 -5.35 -18.69 -26.79
CA GLN A 240 -5.41 -19.34 -25.48
C GLN A 240 -4.19 -18.99 -24.67
N ALA A 241 -4.39 -18.25 -23.56
CA ALA A 241 -3.31 -17.90 -22.65
C ALA A 241 -2.66 -19.16 -22.06
N LYS A 242 -1.34 -19.30 -22.25
CA LYS A 242 -0.53 -20.41 -21.72
C LYS A 242 -0.68 -20.53 -20.20
N TYR A 243 -0.68 -19.41 -19.49
CA TYR A 243 -0.95 -19.32 -18.07
C TYR A 243 -2.11 -18.36 -17.80
N ILE A 244 -2.98 -18.73 -16.88
CA ILE A 244 -4.01 -17.84 -16.31
C ILE A 244 -3.93 -17.89 -14.78
N ASN A 245 -4.27 -16.80 -14.13
CA ASN A 245 -4.34 -16.70 -12.67
C ASN A 245 -5.80 -16.56 -12.22
N SER A 246 -6.05 -16.82 -10.93
CA SER A 246 -7.31 -16.48 -10.30
C SER A 246 -7.65 -15.00 -10.49
N THR A 247 -8.94 -14.70 -10.57
CA THR A 247 -9.44 -13.33 -10.48
C THR A 247 -9.25 -12.83 -9.05
N GLU A 248 -8.99 -11.54 -8.88
CA GLU A 248 -8.91 -10.92 -7.57
C GLU A 248 -10.22 -11.08 -6.80
N ASN A 249 -10.11 -11.29 -5.50
CA ASN A 249 -11.21 -11.47 -4.58
C ASN A 249 -10.85 -10.93 -3.19
N LEU A 250 -11.65 -11.19 -2.17
CA LEU A 250 -11.44 -10.68 -0.81
C LEU A 250 -10.13 -11.13 -0.14
N VAL A 251 -9.48 -12.20 -0.61
CA VAL A 251 -8.24 -12.74 -0.02
C VAL A 251 -7.05 -12.69 -0.98
N TYR A 252 -7.26 -12.33 -2.24
CA TYR A 252 -6.23 -12.33 -3.27
C TYR A 252 -6.23 -11.07 -4.11
N SER A 253 -5.09 -10.40 -4.15
CA SER A 253 -4.74 -9.37 -5.14
C SER A 253 -3.40 -9.70 -5.77
N LYS A 254 -3.36 -9.80 -7.10
CA LYS A 254 -2.19 -10.23 -7.86
C LYS A 254 -0.95 -9.38 -7.59
N GLY A 255 -1.14 -8.08 -7.42
CA GLY A 255 -0.08 -7.13 -7.16
C GLY A 255 0.45 -7.11 -5.73
N ARG A 256 -0.10 -7.91 -4.80
CA ARG A 256 0.27 -7.91 -3.38
C ARG A 256 0.99 -9.17 -2.92
N HIS A 257 1.01 -10.23 -3.75
CA HIS A 257 1.53 -11.54 -3.36
C HIS A 257 2.66 -11.98 -4.29
N LEU A 258 3.50 -12.86 -3.77
CA LEU A 258 4.60 -13.49 -4.48
C LEU A 258 4.45 -15.01 -4.40
N PHE A 259 4.58 -15.69 -5.54
CA PHE A 259 4.57 -17.15 -5.55
C PHE A 259 5.87 -17.71 -4.94
N GLY A 260 5.76 -18.72 -4.11
CA GLY A 260 6.91 -19.42 -3.51
C GLY A 260 7.45 -18.80 -2.22
N LEU A 261 6.95 -17.62 -1.78
CA LEU A 261 7.49 -16.93 -0.59
C LEU A 261 7.35 -17.77 0.69
N TYR A 262 6.19 -18.39 0.91
CA TYR A 262 6.00 -19.28 2.05
C TYR A 262 6.94 -20.50 1.99
N ALA A 263 7.07 -21.10 0.82
CA ALA A 263 7.97 -22.23 0.63
C ALA A 263 9.44 -21.85 0.87
N ALA A 264 9.86 -20.65 0.45
CA ALA A 264 11.20 -20.12 0.68
C ALA A 264 11.48 -19.92 2.18
N LYS A 265 10.60 -19.24 2.90
CA LYS A 265 10.71 -19.04 4.36
C LYS A 265 10.71 -20.37 5.13
N LYS A 266 9.83 -21.29 4.75
CA LYS A 266 9.74 -22.62 5.37
C LYS A 266 11.01 -23.45 5.15
N ALA A 267 11.61 -23.38 3.95
CA ALA A 267 12.84 -24.10 3.65
C ALA A 267 14.06 -23.55 4.41
N ALA A 268 14.09 -22.25 4.65
CA ALA A 268 15.15 -21.61 5.44
C ALA A 268 14.93 -21.72 6.95
N HIS A 269 13.74 -22.10 7.41
CA HIS A 269 13.31 -22.04 8.82
C HIS A 269 13.43 -20.64 9.44
N GLU A 270 13.29 -19.59 8.62
CA GLU A 270 13.47 -18.20 8.99
C GLU A 270 12.28 -17.34 8.54
N THR A 271 12.00 -16.27 9.28
CA THR A 271 10.97 -15.28 8.92
C THR A 271 11.49 -14.24 7.94
N SER A 272 12.81 -13.98 7.95
CA SER A 272 13.50 -13.09 7.00
C SER A 272 14.68 -13.81 6.36
N LEU A 273 14.82 -13.70 5.05
CA LEU A 273 15.87 -14.35 4.27
C LEU A 273 17.05 -13.40 4.07
N LYS A 274 18.30 -13.89 4.12
CA LYS A 274 19.47 -13.05 3.78
C LYS A 274 19.41 -12.54 2.33
N LYS A 275 19.04 -13.42 1.39
CA LYS A 275 18.90 -13.10 -0.03
C LYS A 275 17.64 -13.74 -0.56
N ILE A 276 16.93 -13.04 -1.45
CA ILE A 276 15.79 -13.58 -2.19
C ILE A 276 15.96 -13.34 -3.69
N LEU A 277 15.79 -14.39 -4.49
CA LEU A 277 15.82 -14.32 -5.94
C LEU A 277 14.39 -14.18 -6.48
N VAL A 278 14.13 -13.13 -7.24
CA VAL A 278 12.84 -12.87 -7.89
C VAL A 278 12.95 -13.27 -9.36
N VAL A 279 12.12 -14.21 -9.78
CA VAL A 279 12.00 -14.69 -11.16
C VAL A 279 10.62 -14.39 -11.73
N GLU A 280 10.37 -14.65 -13.03
CA GLU A 280 9.11 -14.29 -13.67
C GLU A 280 7.98 -15.30 -13.40
N GLY A 281 8.29 -16.60 -13.40
CA GLY A 281 7.27 -17.63 -13.52
C GLY A 281 7.23 -18.71 -12.44
N TYR A 282 6.11 -19.43 -12.45
CA TYR A 282 5.90 -20.58 -11.56
C TYR A 282 6.96 -21.65 -11.73
N MET A 283 7.26 -22.00 -13.01
CA MET A 283 8.17 -23.10 -13.31
C MET A 283 9.60 -22.77 -12.94
N ASP A 284 10.03 -21.52 -13.09
CA ASP A 284 11.36 -21.06 -12.69
C ASP A 284 11.54 -21.23 -11.18
N THR A 285 10.57 -20.74 -10.40
CA THR A 285 10.56 -20.90 -8.94
C THR A 285 10.61 -22.39 -8.54
N ILE A 286 9.73 -23.21 -9.09
CA ILE A 286 9.60 -24.63 -8.71
C ILE A 286 10.87 -25.40 -9.09
N SER A 287 11.41 -25.18 -10.28
CA SER A 287 12.60 -25.84 -10.78
C SER A 287 13.84 -25.52 -9.97
N LEU A 288 13.99 -24.26 -9.56
CA LEU A 288 15.08 -23.80 -8.71
C LEU A 288 14.97 -24.38 -7.30
N HIS A 289 13.80 -24.33 -6.69
CA HIS A 289 13.53 -24.94 -5.39
C HIS A 289 13.88 -26.43 -5.35
N GLN A 290 13.42 -27.17 -6.35
CA GLN A 290 13.70 -28.62 -6.46
C GLN A 290 15.20 -28.93 -6.48
N ARG A 291 16.01 -28.00 -7.00
CA ARG A 291 17.47 -28.17 -7.12
C ARG A 291 18.26 -27.52 -6.00
N GLY A 292 17.59 -27.16 -4.89
CA GLY A 292 18.24 -26.68 -3.68
C GLY A 292 18.53 -25.18 -3.66
N ILE A 293 17.97 -24.40 -4.60
CA ILE A 293 17.94 -22.92 -4.53
C ILE A 293 16.54 -22.55 -4.07
N THR A 294 16.34 -22.53 -2.76
CA THR A 294 15.01 -22.43 -2.14
C THR A 294 14.57 -20.99 -1.85
N ASN A 295 15.48 -20.03 -1.86
CA ASN A 295 15.20 -18.61 -1.63
C ASN A 295 14.72 -17.90 -2.90
N VAL A 296 13.77 -18.49 -3.64
CA VAL A 296 13.27 -18.02 -4.94
C VAL A 296 11.77 -17.78 -4.90
N VAL A 297 11.32 -16.68 -5.49
CA VAL A 297 9.91 -16.30 -5.62
C VAL A 297 9.60 -15.78 -7.02
N ALA A 298 8.33 -15.76 -7.41
CA ALA A 298 7.89 -15.17 -8.68
C ALA A 298 6.85 -14.07 -8.51
N SER A 299 6.87 -13.09 -9.45
CA SER A 299 5.99 -11.92 -9.48
C SER A 299 4.60 -12.18 -10.11
N LEU A 300 4.25 -13.42 -10.40
CA LEU A 300 2.95 -13.86 -10.94
C LEU A 300 2.59 -13.31 -12.34
N GLY A 301 3.61 -13.03 -13.18
CA GLY A 301 3.41 -12.56 -14.56
C GLY A 301 2.87 -11.13 -14.64
N THR A 302 3.34 -10.26 -13.76
CA THR A 302 3.20 -8.80 -13.81
C THR A 302 4.55 -8.15 -13.56
N ALA A 303 4.73 -6.92 -14.04
CA ALA A 303 5.81 -6.08 -13.54
C ALA A 303 5.71 -5.98 -12.01
N LEU A 304 6.85 -5.90 -11.34
CA LEU A 304 6.91 -5.82 -9.88
C LEU A 304 6.19 -4.54 -9.40
N THR A 305 5.29 -4.71 -8.44
CA THR A 305 4.53 -3.62 -7.83
C THR A 305 5.19 -3.11 -6.56
N GLU A 306 4.79 -1.93 -6.09
CA GLU A 306 5.27 -1.41 -4.82
C GLU A 306 4.88 -2.31 -3.63
N ALA A 307 3.66 -2.90 -3.64
CA ALA A 307 3.22 -3.79 -2.58
C ALA A 307 4.07 -5.07 -2.52
N GLN A 308 4.40 -5.65 -3.69
CA GLN A 308 5.35 -6.77 -3.77
C GLN A 308 6.76 -6.35 -3.34
N GLY A 309 7.20 -5.14 -3.70
CA GLY A 309 8.48 -4.59 -3.25
C GLY A 309 8.56 -4.44 -1.73
N ARG A 310 7.49 -3.96 -1.07
CA ARG A 310 7.39 -3.90 0.40
C ARG A 310 7.43 -5.30 1.03
N LEU A 311 6.73 -6.26 0.42
CA LEU A 311 6.75 -7.64 0.87
C LEU A 311 8.15 -8.27 0.79
N LEU A 312 8.89 -8.00 -0.30
CA LEU A 312 10.28 -8.41 -0.47
C LEU A 312 11.18 -7.77 0.59
N ARG A 313 11.07 -6.46 0.80
CA ARG A 313 11.83 -5.73 1.82
C ARG A 313 11.59 -6.27 3.24
N LYS A 314 10.34 -6.58 3.59
CA LYS A 314 9.97 -7.21 4.88
C LYS A 314 10.54 -8.62 5.02
N SER A 315 10.73 -9.32 3.89
CA SER A 315 11.06 -10.74 3.87
C SER A 315 12.52 -11.05 3.61
N SER A 316 13.36 -10.07 3.22
CA SER A 316 14.76 -10.29 2.90
C SER A 316 15.62 -9.05 3.07
N GLU A 317 16.91 -9.26 3.38
CA GLU A 317 17.92 -8.19 3.45
C GLU A 317 18.35 -7.73 2.05
N GLN A 318 18.46 -8.67 1.09
CA GLN A 318 18.89 -8.43 -0.27
C GLN A 318 17.92 -9.05 -1.28
N VAL A 319 17.56 -8.30 -2.32
CA VAL A 319 16.68 -8.73 -3.42
C VAL A 319 17.50 -8.86 -4.70
N ILE A 320 17.55 -10.07 -5.26
CA ILE A 320 18.22 -10.36 -6.52
C ILE A 320 17.15 -10.55 -7.58
N VAL A 321 17.20 -9.81 -8.67
CA VAL A 321 16.23 -9.91 -9.76
C VAL A 321 16.86 -10.69 -10.92
N GLY A 322 16.23 -11.81 -11.29
CA GLY A 322 16.63 -12.70 -12.38
C GLY A 322 15.53 -12.82 -13.42
N TYR A 323 15.23 -11.73 -14.12
CA TYR A 323 14.26 -11.73 -15.22
C TYR A 323 14.90 -12.08 -16.56
N ASP A 324 14.07 -12.53 -17.50
CA ASP A 324 14.51 -12.90 -18.85
C ASP A 324 15.16 -11.70 -19.56
N ALA A 325 16.23 -11.97 -20.31
CA ALA A 325 17.02 -10.94 -21.01
C ALA A 325 16.33 -10.33 -22.24
N ASP A 326 15.09 -10.74 -22.55
CA ASP A 326 14.36 -10.35 -23.75
C ASP A 326 13.96 -8.87 -23.76
N GLY A 327 14.20 -8.17 -24.89
CA GLY A 327 14.09 -6.71 -25.02
C GLY A 327 12.75 -6.07 -24.64
N ALA A 328 11.62 -6.79 -24.70
CA ALA A 328 10.31 -6.27 -24.28
C ALA A 328 10.15 -6.21 -22.75
N GLY A 329 10.87 -7.06 -22.00
CA GLY A 329 10.87 -7.11 -20.54
C GLY A 329 11.77 -6.06 -19.89
N GLN A 330 12.78 -5.51 -20.60
CA GLN A 330 13.80 -4.64 -19.99
C GLN A 330 13.23 -3.35 -19.39
N ALA A 331 12.28 -2.67 -20.04
CA ALA A 331 11.68 -1.45 -19.52
C ALA A 331 10.81 -1.72 -18.27
N ALA A 332 10.09 -2.85 -18.25
CA ALA A 332 9.29 -3.28 -17.10
C ALA A 332 10.20 -3.71 -15.94
N THR A 333 11.30 -4.39 -16.26
CA THR A 333 12.33 -4.80 -15.31
C THR A 333 12.97 -3.58 -14.65
N LEU A 334 13.41 -2.58 -15.43
CA LEU A 334 14.02 -1.35 -14.91
C LEU A 334 13.07 -0.60 -13.96
N ARG A 335 11.79 -0.49 -14.30
CA ARG A 335 10.78 0.11 -13.40
C ARG A 335 10.65 -0.66 -12.08
N GLY A 336 10.61 -1.99 -12.14
CA GLY A 336 10.56 -2.84 -10.95
C GLY A 336 11.79 -2.67 -10.06
N LEU A 337 12.98 -2.56 -10.65
CA LEU A 337 14.23 -2.32 -9.94
C LEU A 337 14.26 -0.92 -9.29
N GLU A 338 13.75 0.10 -9.96
CA GLU A 338 13.61 1.46 -9.40
C GLU A 338 12.62 1.49 -8.23
N ILE A 339 11.52 0.75 -8.30
CA ILE A 339 10.56 0.59 -7.19
C ILE A 339 11.26 0.00 -5.96
N LEU A 340 12.00 -1.11 -6.12
CA LEU A 340 12.74 -1.74 -5.03
C LEU A 340 13.80 -0.80 -4.41
N GLN A 341 14.54 -0.08 -5.25
CA GLN A 341 15.55 0.87 -4.79
C GLN A 341 14.92 2.03 -4.01
N ASN A 342 13.79 2.58 -4.49
CA ASN A 342 13.05 3.65 -3.82
C ASN A 342 12.49 3.19 -2.47
N LEU A 343 12.15 1.91 -2.34
CA LEU A 343 11.73 1.30 -1.08
C LEU A 343 12.90 1.00 -0.12
N GLY A 344 14.14 1.27 -0.53
CA GLY A 344 15.34 1.06 0.29
C GLY A 344 15.81 -0.40 0.35
N CYS A 345 15.48 -1.23 -0.66
CA CYS A 345 16.02 -2.58 -0.78
C CYS A 345 17.47 -2.54 -1.31
N ASP A 346 18.34 -3.45 -0.83
CA ASP A 346 19.60 -3.78 -1.54
C ASP A 346 19.26 -4.64 -2.75
N VAL A 347 19.29 -4.01 -3.93
CA VAL A 347 18.87 -4.63 -5.19
C VAL A 347 20.07 -5.04 -6.03
N ARG A 348 20.09 -6.32 -6.41
CA ARG A 348 21.09 -6.90 -7.30
C ARG A 348 20.42 -7.51 -8.53
N ILE A 349 21.16 -7.65 -9.60
CA ILE A 349 20.67 -8.19 -10.88
C ILE A 349 21.48 -9.42 -11.23
N LEU A 350 20.78 -10.54 -11.39
CA LEU A 350 21.34 -11.78 -11.85
C LEU A 350 21.57 -11.68 -13.36
N GLN A 351 22.80 -11.81 -13.79
CA GLN A 351 23.17 -11.92 -15.20
C GLN A 351 23.67 -13.33 -15.49
N ILE A 352 22.92 -14.11 -16.26
CA ILE A 352 23.29 -15.46 -16.69
C ILE A 352 23.68 -15.46 -18.16
N GLU A 353 24.66 -16.26 -18.53
CA GLU A 353 25.11 -16.43 -19.90
C GLU A 353 24.93 -17.86 -20.38
N GLY A 354 24.53 -18.02 -21.63
CA GLY A 354 24.36 -19.35 -22.25
C GLY A 354 23.05 -20.06 -21.98
N ALA A 355 22.08 -19.36 -21.36
CA ALA A 355 20.70 -19.79 -21.18
C ALA A 355 19.78 -18.55 -21.21
N LYS A 356 18.50 -18.75 -21.55
CA LYS A 356 17.54 -17.65 -21.67
C LYS A 356 16.92 -17.28 -20.32
N ASP A 357 16.77 -18.25 -19.43
CA ASP A 357 16.15 -18.09 -18.10
C ASP A 357 16.88 -18.95 -17.05
N PRO A 358 16.65 -18.69 -15.75
CA PRO A 358 17.27 -19.45 -14.68
C PRO A 358 16.90 -20.95 -14.66
N ASP A 359 15.69 -21.34 -15.15
CA ASP A 359 15.28 -22.75 -15.27
C ASP A 359 16.16 -23.48 -16.30
N GLU A 360 16.34 -22.91 -17.50
CA GLU A 360 17.23 -23.48 -18.50
C GLU A 360 18.68 -23.52 -18.02
N PHE A 361 19.14 -22.45 -17.33
CA PHE A 361 20.50 -22.39 -16.83
C PHE A 361 20.80 -23.49 -15.82
N ILE A 362 19.93 -23.71 -14.83
CA ILE A 362 20.17 -24.71 -13.79
C ILE A 362 20.07 -26.14 -14.35
N LEU A 363 19.22 -26.35 -15.36
CA LEU A 363 19.14 -27.62 -16.07
C LEU A 363 20.42 -27.96 -16.84
N LYS A 364 21.06 -26.96 -17.44
CA LYS A 364 22.24 -27.12 -18.30
C LYS A 364 23.55 -27.15 -17.53
N TYR A 365 23.66 -26.29 -16.52
CA TYR A 365 24.93 -26.05 -15.82
C TYR A 365 24.95 -26.47 -14.35
N GLY A 366 23.80 -26.83 -13.79
CA GLY A 366 23.65 -27.28 -12.41
C GLY A 366 23.54 -26.16 -11.36
N PRO A 367 23.15 -26.51 -10.12
CA PRO A 367 22.85 -25.56 -9.06
C PRO A 367 24.09 -24.81 -8.56
N GLU A 368 25.25 -25.46 -8.44
CA GLU A 368 26.46 -24.84 -7.89
C GLU A 368 26.96 -23.69 -8.76
N ARG A 369 26.80 -23.81 -10.10
CA ARG A 369 27.17 -22.74 -11.00
C ARG A 369 26.20 -21.57 -10.89
N LEU A 370 24.89 -21.84 -10.76
CA LEU A 370 23.90 -20.79 -10.58
C LEU A 370 24.07 -20.05 -9.24
N LYS A 371 24.40 -20.75 -8.15
CA LYS A 371 24.74 -20.13 -6.85
C LYS A 371 25.87 -19.12 -6.99
N LYS A 372 26.94 -19.45 -7.72
CA LYS A 372 28.03 -18.51 -7.99
C LYS A 372 27.56 -17.25 -8.73
N TYR A 373 26.64 -17.38 -9.69
CA TYR A 373 26.06 -16.25 -10.40
C TYR A 373 25.17 -15.40 -9.48
N ILE A 374 24.40 -16.03 -8.58
CA ILE A 374 23.60 -15.37 -7.55
C ILE A 374 24.48 -14.59 -6.58
N ASP A 375 25.59 -15.18 -6.15
CA ASP A 375 26.54 -14.52 -5.24
C ASP A 375 27.29 -13.36 -5.89
N ASN A 376 27.52 -13.43 -7.20
CA ASN A 376 28.16 -12.39 -8.01
C ASN A 376 27.14 -11.49 -8.74
N ALA A 377 25.89 -11.45 -8.29
CA ALA A 377 24.87 -10.57 -8.86
C ALA A 377 25.32 -9.10 -8.75
N ILE A 378 25.21 -8.37 -9.86
CA ILE A 378 25.70 -7.00 -9.97
C ILE A 378 24.72 -5.98 -9.41
N SER A 379 25.20 -4.82 -9.01
CA SER A 379 24.34 -3.72 -8.57
C SER A 379 23.53 -3.14 -9.74
N LEU A 380 22.46 -2.41 -9.39
CA LEU A 380 21.66 -1.69 -10.40
C LEU A 380 22.51 -0.64 -11.15
N VAL A 381 23.46 -0.01 -10.47
CA VAL A 381 24.39 0.96 -11.07
C VAL A 381 25.28 0.28 -12.13
N GLU A 382 25.89 -0.85 -11.76
CA GLU A 382 26.73 -1.61 -12.72
C GLU A 382 25.93 -2.14 -13.91
N PHE A 383 24.70 -2.58 -13.68
CA PHE A 383 23.81 -3.03 -14.76
C PHE A 383 23.47 -1.88 -15.73
N LYS A 384 23.13 -0.70 -15.20
CA LYS A 384 22.86 0.48 -16.03
C LYS A 384 24.11 0.94 -16.80
N ILE A 385 25.27 0.94 -16.16
CA ILE A 385 26.55 1.24 -16.83
C ILE A 385 26.80 0.29 -17.99
N LYS A 386 26.63 -1.02 -17.77
CA LYS A 386 26.80 -2.03 -18.82
C LYS A 386 25.84 -1.84 -20.00
N ASN A 387 24.58 -1.50 -19.72
CA ASN A 387 23.59 -1.28 -20.78
C ASN A 387 23.87 0.01 -21.56
N LEU A 388 24.18 1.12 -20.88
CA LEU A 388 24.56 2.37 -21.54
C LEU A 388 25.79 2.21 -22.45
N LYS A 389 26.73 1.35 -22.04
CA LYS A 389 27.93 1.07 -22.85
C LYS A 389 27.66 0.31 -24.13
N LYS A 390 26.56 -0.47 -24.21
CA LYS A 390 26.21 -1.24 -25.43
C LYS A 390 25.77 -0.34 -26.58
N ASP A 391 25.14 0.79 -26.27
CA ASP A 391 24.46 1.65 -27.24
C ASP A 391 25.29 2.86 -27.67
N LEU A 392 26.49 3.08 -27.06
CA LEU A 392 27.31 4.26 -27.25
C LEU A 392 28.75 3.88 -27.64
N ASN A 393 29.31 4.61 -28.60
CA ASN A 393 30.72 4.48 -28.96
C ASN A 393 31.58 5.45 -28.13
N LEU A 394 32.23 4.93 -27.09
CA LEU A 394 33.00 5.73 -26.13
C LEU A 394 34.29 6.37 -26.68
N ASP A 395 34.69 6.01 -27.90
CA ASP A 395 35.80 6.69 -28.62
C ASP A 395 35.34 8.03 -29.21
N VAL A 396 34.02 8.24 -29.34
CA VAL A 396 33.42 9.49 -29.81
C VAL A 396 33.14 10.40 -28.61
N ALA A 397 33.69 11.61 -28.61
CA ALA A 397 33.60 12.54 -27.49
C ALA A 397 32.16 12.83 -27.06
N ASN A 398 31.24 13.04 -27.98
CA ASN A 398 29.82 13.28 -27.68
C ASN A 398 29.14 12.11 -26.99
N ASP A 399 29.42 10.90 -27.44
CA ASP A 399 28.86 9.67 -26.84
C ASP A 399 29.45 9.43 -25.44
N LYS A 400 30.76 9.72 -25.27
CA LYS A 400 31.41 9.64 -23.96
C LYS A 400 30.84 10.68 -22.98
N ILE A 401 30.57 11.90 -23.42
CA ILE A 401 29.92 12.93 -22.59
C ILE A 401 28.51 12.47 -22.18
N LYS A 402 27.69 12.00 -23.15
CA LYS A 402 26.37 11.51 -22.89
C LYS A 402 26.35 10.34 -21.90
N PHE A 403 27.26 9.39 -22.07
CA PHE A 403 27.45 8.24 -21.18
C PHE A 403 27.79 8.69 -19.75
N LEU A 404 28.75 9.58 -19.57
CA LEU A 404 29.19 10.07 -18.26
C LEU A 404 28.10 10.89 -17.56
N THR A 405 27.35 11.69 -18.33
CA THR A 405 26.19 12.44 -17.78
C THR A 405 25.08 11.53 -17.28
N GLU A 406 24.74 10.47 -18.02
CA GLU A 406 23.74 9.50 -17.58
C GLU A 406 24.22 8.69 -16.36
N ILE A 407 25.52 8.35 -16.30
CA ILE A 407 26.10 7.71 -15.11
C ILE A 407 26.04 8.65 -13.89
N ALA A 408 26.41 9.93 -14.03
CA ALA A 408 26.31 10.89 -12.93
C ALA A 408 24.88 11.01 -12.42
N LYS A 409 23.89 10.95 -13.32
CA LYS A 409 22.46 10.92 -12.96
C LYS A 409 22.07 9.67 -12.16
N GLU A 410 22.59 8.50 -12.52
CA GLU A 410 22.35 7.28 -11.74
C GLU A 410 23.07 7.31 -10.38
N LEU A 411 24.31 7.78 -10.33
CA LEU A 411 25.07 7.94 -9.08
C LEU A 411 24.40 8.96 -8.13
N SER A 412 23.72 9.98 -8.67
CA SER A 412 22.95 10.93 -7.84
C SER A 412 21.81 10.27 -7.06
N ARG A 413 21.37 9.08 -7.47
CA ARG A 413 20.28 8.29 -6.84
C ARG A 413 20.79 7.28 -5.80
N VAL A 414 22.10 7.03 -5.76
CA VAL A 414 22.71 6.09 -4.79
C VAL A 414 22.72 6.74 -3.41
N ASN A 415 22.04 6.11 -2.45
CA ASN A 415 21.90 6.62 -1.08
C ASN A 415 23.13 6.31 -0.21
N ASN A 416 23.82 5.20 -0.46
CA ASN A 416 25.00 4.82 0.29
C ASN A 416 26.23 5.62 -0.19
N SER A 417 26.76 6.49 0.68
CA SER A 417 27.88 7.37 0.34
C SER A 417 29.18 6.60 0.02
N ILE A 418 29.41 5.46 0.71
CA ILE A 418 30.60 4.64 0.47
C ILE A 418 30.48 3.94 -0.89
N GLU A 419 29.33 3.35 -1.18
CA GLU A 419 29.07 2.72 -2.49
C GLU A 419 29.21 3.74 -3.62
N LYS A 420 28.66 4.94 -3.44
CA LYS A 420 28.79 6.04 -4.41
C LYS A 420 30.25 6.42 -4.66
N GLU A 421 31.05 6.55 -3.60
CA GLU A 421 32.48 6.88 -3.71
C GLU A 421 33.25 5.82 -4.49
N VAL A 422 33.03 4.55 -4.17
CA VAL A 422 33.68 3.43 -4.86
C VAL A 422 33.36 3.42 -6.35
N TYR A 423 32.10 3.71 -6.73
CA TYR A 423 31.73 3.82 -8.15
C TYR A 423 32.34 5.04 -8.82
N ILE A 424 32.37 6.21 -8.15
CA ILE A 424 33.00 7.41 -8.69
C ILE A 424 34.47 7.14 -8.95
N GLU A 425 35.16 6.51 -8.02
CA GLU A 425 36.60 6.18 -8.20
C GLU A 425 36.83 5.23 -9.37
N LYS A 426 36.02 4.15 -9.46
CA LYS A 426 36.09 3.20 -10.56
C LYS A 426 35.83 3.86 -11.91
N ILE A 427 34.80 4.71 -12.01
CA ILE A 427 34.46 5.43 -13.25
C ILE A 427 35.54 6.45 -13.62
N ALA A 428 36.06 7.16 -12.65
CA ALA A 428 37.15 8.12 -12.87
C ALA A 428 38.38 7.42 -13.48
N LEU A 429 38.75 6.26 -12.96
CA LEU A 429 39.85 5.44 -13.44
C LEU A 429 39.56 4.82 -14.83
N ASP A 430 38.41 4.15 -14.99
CA ASP A 430 38.07 3.40 -16.21
C ASP A 430 37.91 4.31 -17.43
N TYR A 431 37.44 5.56 -17.25
CA TYR A 431 37.13 6.49 -18.33
C TYR A 431 38.03 7.70 -18.38
N GLN A 432 39.10 7.75 -17.57
CA GLN A 432 40.11 8.84 -17.54
C GLN A 432 39.45 10.24 -17.41
N ILE A 433 38.57 10.37 -16.41
CA ILE A 433 37.94 11.64 -16.04
C ILE A 433 38.25 11.96 -14.57
N SER A 434 38.34 13.23 -14.20
CA SER A 434 38.57 13.59 -12.80
C SER A 434 37.33 13.30 -11.93
N LYS A 435 37.56 12.91 -10.67
CA LYS A 435 36.49 12.72 -9.69
C LYS A 435 35.69 14.02 -9.50
N GLU A 436 36.38 15.16 -9.51
CA GLU A 436 35.78 16.48 -9.35
C GLU A 436 34.75 16.78 -10.44
N ALA A 437 35.01 16.38 -11.69
CA ALA A 437 34.06 16.56 -12.79
C ALA A 437 32.79 15.71 -12.59
N ILE A 438 32.93 14.47 -12.09
CA ILE A 438 31.78 13.59 -11.77
C ILE A 438 30.97 14.17 -10.61
N TYR A 439 31.65 14.64 -9.54
CA TYR A 439 30.97 15.30 -8.41
C TYR A 439 30.25 16.58 -8.84
N ALA A 440 30.90 17.41 -9.69
CA ALA A 440 30.28 18.63 -10.19
C ALA A 440 28.99 18.36 -10.95
N GLU A 441 28.95 17.32 -11.79
CA GLU A 441 27.73 16.93 -12.53
C GLU A 441 26.68 16.32 -11.60
N ILE A 442 27.06 15.47 -10.63
CA ILE A 442 26.16 14.96 -9.60
C ILE A 442 25.53 16.10 -8.81
N ASN A 443 26.34 17.06 -8.35
CA ASN A 443 25.87 18.21 -7.58
C ASN A 443 24.94 19.09 -8.42
N LYS A 444 25.25 19.35 -9.68
CA LYS A 444 24.38 20.09 -10.61
C LYS A 444 23.00 19.41 -10.75
N ILE A 445 22.97 18.08 -10.86
CA ILE A 445 21.72 17.29 -10.93
C ILE A 445 20.94 17.39 -9.60
N LEU A 446 21.62 17.31 -8.45
CA LEU A 446 21.01 17.45 -7.13
C LEU A 446 20.47 18.88 -6.91
N TYR A 447 21.23 19.92 -7.26
CA TYR A 447 20.79 21.32 -7.20
C TYR A 447 19.61 21.61 -8.15
N ALA A 448 19.61 21.03 -9.36
CA ALA A 448 18.49 21.16 -10.28
C ALA A 448 17.22 20.49 -9.72
N LYS A 449 17.37 19.35 -9.01
CA LYS A 449 16.26 18.70 -8.27
C LYS A 449 15.82 19.54 -7.08
N GLU A 450 16.73 20.06 -6.28
CA GLU A 450 16.41 20.91 -5.14
C GLU A 450 15.76 22.23 -5.59
N ASN A 451 16.23 22.84 -6.67
CA ASN A 451 15.64 24.06 -7.21
C ASN A 451 14.30 23.81 -7.91
N SER A 452 14.11 22.68 -8.56
CA SER A 452 12.76 22.27 -9.03
C SER A 452 11.83 21.95 -7.86
N ASN A 453 12.34 21.38 -6.79
CA ASN A 453 11.58 21.19 -5.54
C ASN A 453 11.36 22.55 -4.84
N LYS A 454 12.37 23.44 -4.78
CA LYS A 454 12.20 24.81 -4.24
C LYS A 454 11.33 25.71 -5.12
N LEU A 455 11.26 25.50 -6.43
CA LEU A 455 10.29 26.15 -7.33
C LEU A 455 8.89 25.54 -7.20
N LEU A 456 8.80 24.25 -6.90
CA LEU A 456 7.58 23.59 -6.45
C LEU A 456 7.26 23.99 -5.01
N GLU A 457 8.23 24.14 -4.12
CA GLU A 457 8.08 24.67 -2.77
C GLU A 457 7.83 26.18 -2.74
N LYS A 458 8.41 27.01 -3.62
CA LYS A 458 8.03 28.43 -3.77
C LYS A 458 6.66 28.61 -4.43
N LYS A 459 6.16 27.63 -5.16
CA LYS A 459 4.73 27.49 -5.48
C LYS A 459 3.97 26.78 -4.36
N SER A 460 4.64 26.17 -3.38
CA SER A 460 4.10 25.44 -2.23
C SER A 460 4.49 26.05 -0.87
N THR A 461 5.08 27.25 -0.83
CA THR A 461 5.23 28.05 0.40
C THR A 461 3.93 28.71 0.85
N VAL A 462 2.89 28.10 0.53
CA VAL A 462 1.68 27.88 1.29
C VAL A 462 1.25 26.48 0.86
N VAL A 463 1.66 25.43 1.56
CA VAL A 463 0.89 24.20 1.61
C VAL A 463 -0.40 24.60 2.31
N LYS A 464 -1.28 25.22 1.56
CA LYS A 464 -2.70 25.16 1.87
C LYS A 464 -3.01 23.67 1.80
N PRO A 465 -3.52 23.05 2.87
CA PRO A 465 -4.05 21.72 2.76
C PRO A 465 -5.08 21.75 1.61
N LYS A 466 -4.81 21.06 0.52
CA LYS A 466 -5.81 20.71 -0.47
C LYS A 466 -6.68 19.62 0.16
N ILE A 467 -7.47 20.00 1.12
CA ILE A 467 -8.64 19.26 1.54
C ILE A 467 -9.81 20.13 1.13
N VAL A 468 -10.17 20.08 -0.12
CA VAL A 468 -11.50 20.49 -0.57
C VAL A 468 -11.87 19.52 -1.67
N ASN A 469 -12.75 18.60 -1.37
CA ASN A 469 -13.60 17.98 -2.38
C ASN A 469 -14.43 19.12 -3.02
N GLU A 470 -14.56 19.12 -4.33
CA GLU A 470 -15.18 20.16 -5.17
C GLU A 470 -16.67 20.47 -4.88
N ASN A 471 -17.23 20.01 -3.76
CA ASN A 471 -18.62 20.25 -3.37
C ASN A 471 -18.80 21.32 -2.26
N ASP A 472 -17.71 21.90 -1.71
CA ASP A 472 -17.79 22.91 -0.64
C ASP A 472 -17.31 24.31 -1.09
N GLU A 473 -17.71 24.77 -2.27
CA GLU A 473 -17.27 26.04 -2.86
C GLU A 473 -17.64 27.31 -2.05
N ASN A 474 -18.30 27.21 -0.89
CA ASN A 474 -18.80 28.38 -0.14
C ASN A 474 -18.21 28.59 1.27
N ILE A 475 -17.27 27.75 1.74
CA ILE A 475 -16.71 27.90 3.10
C ILE A 475 -15.32 28.55 3.03
N ASN A 476 -15.15 29.71 3.63
CA ASN A 476 -13.89 30.44 3.69
C ASN A 476 -12.83 29.61 4.45
N SER A 477 -11.62 29.48 3.90
CA SER A 477 -10.50 28.70 4.48
C SER A 477 -10.12 29.11 5.92
N SER A 478 -10.39 30.35 6.30
CA SER A 478 -10.17 30.85 7.67
C SER A 478 -11.15 30.24 8.69
N ILE A 479 -12.39 29.96 8.25
CA ILE A 479 -13.42 29.33 9.08
C ILE A 479 -13.03 27.87 9.36
N ILE A 480 -12.64 27.13 8.33
CA ILE A 480 -12.21 25.73 8.47
C ILE A 480 -10.99 25.65 9.41
N ARG A 481 -10.02 26.54 9.25
CA ARG A 481 -8.83 26.56 10.12
C ARG A 481 -9.20 26.81 11.58
N ARG A 482 -10.17 27.68 11.84
CA ARG A 482 -10.66 27.96 13.20
C ARG A 482 -11.42 26.77 13.79
N GLU A 483 -12.27 26.11 13.01
CA GLU A 483 -12.97 24.91 13.43
C GLU A 483 -11.98 23.78 13.75
N ASN A 484 -10.97 23.58 12.90
CA ASN A 484 -9.90 22.62 13.15
C ASN A 484 -9.09 22.96 14.42
N LEU A 485 -8.90 24.24 14.72
CA LEU A 485 -8.26 24.68 15.96
C LEU A 485 -9.11 24.36 17.20
N VAL A 486 -10.45 24.46 17.13
CA VAL A 486 -11.36 24.04 18.21
C VAL A 486 -11.16 22.54 18.50
N ILE A 487 -11.18 21.71 17.46
CA ILE A 487 -10.97 20.26 17.57
C ILE A 487 -9.58 19.98 18.15
N TYR A 488 -8.55 20.63 17.64
CA TYR A 488 -7.17 20.48 18.13
C TYR A 488 -7.04 20.83 19.63
N LEU A 489 -7.66 21.92 20.08
CA LEU A 489 -7.64 22.35 21.48
C LEU A 489 -8.33 21.32 22.38
N LEU A 490 -9.45 20.75 21.97
CA LEU A 490 -10.17 19.72 22.73
C LEU A 490 -9.36 18.43 22.87
N ILE A 491 -8.61 18.06 21.84
CA ILE A 491 -7.81 16.83 21.87
C ILE A 491 -6.53 16.99 22.68
N ASN A 492 -5.83 18.12 22.54
CA ASN A 492 -4.51 18.29 23.15
C ASN A 492 -4.58 18.96 24.53
N TYR A 493 -5.66 19.68 24.84
CA TYR A 493 -5.83 20.44 26.08
C TYR A 493 -7.27 20.30 26.65
N PRO A 494 -7.77 19.07 26.85
CA PRO A 494 -9.17 18.83 27.22
C PRO A 494 -9.56 19.48 28.53
N GLU A 495 -8.67 19.48 29.54
CA GLU A 495 -8.95 20.05 30.85
C GLU A 495 -9.18 21.57 30.83
N GLU A 496 -8.40 22.30 30.01
CA GLU A 496 -8.51 23.75 29.88
C GLU A 496 -9.59 24.18 28.88
N ALA A 497 -9.80 23.38 27.82
CA ALA A 497 -10.61 23.75 26.67
C ALA A 497 -12.07 23.32 26.79
N TYR A 498 -12.34 22.10 27.32
CA TYR A 498 -13.66 21.47 27.22
C TYR A 498 -14.78 22.33 27.79
N GLN A 499 -14.73 22.71 29.08
CA GLN A 499 -15.82 23.46 29.71
C GLN A 499 -16.09 24.80 29.00
N LYS A 500 -15.03 25.54 28.68
CA LYS A 500 -15.16 26.85 28.02
C LYS A 500 -15.70 26.75 26.61
N LEU A 501 -15.16 25.83 25.81
CA LEU A 501 -15.60 25.66 24.43
C LEU A 501 -17.03 25.11 24.36
N ARG A 502 -17.37 24.12 25.19
CA ARG A 502 -18.71 23.52 25.26
C ARG A 502 -19.81 24.54 25.61
N GLN A 503 -19.51 25.49 26.49
CA GLN A 503 -20.46 26.55 26.89
C GLN A 503 -20.68 27.61 25.81
N ASN A 504 -19.65 27.93 25.03
CA ASN A 504 -19.67 29.08 24.11
C ASN A 504 -19.82 28.69 22.61
N ILE A 505 -19.43 27.45 22.25
CA ILE A 505 -19.48 26.95 20.86
C ILE A 505 -20.44 25.75 20.78
N LYS A 506 -21.57 25.93 20.09
CA LYS A 506 -22.53 24.86 19.83
C LYS A 506 -22.16 24.12 18.56
N ILE A 507 -22.68 22.90 18.39
CA ILE A 507 -22.49 22.10 17.17
C ILE A 507 -22.99 22.86 15.92
N ASP A 508 -24.10 23.59 16.06
CA ASP A 508 -24.69 24.39 14.99
C ASP A 508 -23.82 25.60 14.55
N ASP A 509 -22.86 26.01 15.39
CA ASP A 509 -21.91 27.08 15.07
C ASP A 509 -20.82 26.61 14.10
N ILE A 510 -20.65 25.30 13.94
CA ILE A 510 -19.68 24.66 13.03
C ILE A 510 -20.29 24.54 11.65
N ARG A 511 -19.55 24.85 10.60
CA ARG A 511 -20.05 24.87 9.22
C ARG A 511 -19.67 23.61 8.44
N LEU A 512 -18.50 23.05 8.70
CA LEU A 512 -18.06 21.84 8.01
C LEU A 512 -18.71 20.61 8.65
N ASP A 513 -19.49 19.86 7.91
CA ASP A 513 -20.25 18.72 8.46
C ASP A 513 -19.35 17.65 9.09
N LYS A 514 -18.18 17.38 8.52
CA LYS A 514 -17.17 16.50 9.15
C LYS A 514 -16.74 17.02 10.51
N ASN A 515 -16.55 18.32 10.66
CA ASN A 515 -16.17 18.92 11.94
C ASN A 515 -17.33 18.91 12.96
N LYS A 516 -18.58 19.00 12.51
CA LYS A 516 -19.76 18.84 13.38
C LYS A 516 -19.78 17.45 14.01
N GLU A 517 -19.64 16.41 13.18
CA GLU A 517 -19.63 15.02 13.63
C GLU A 517 -18.45 14.76 14.58
N ILE A 518 -17.25 15.25 14.23
CA ILE A 518 -16.06 15.12 15.09
C ILE A 518 -16.29 15.82 16.42
N LEU A 519 -16.78 17.05 16.42
CA LEU A 519 -16.99 17.84 17.65
C LEU A 519 -18.04 17.20 18.55
N GLN A 520 -19.13 16.70 17.98
CA GLN A 520 -20.16 15.99 18.73
C GLN A 520 -19.60 14.77 19.44
N LYS A 521 -18.86 13.94 18.74
CA LYS A 521 -18.23 12.74 19.29
C LYS A 521 -17.15 13.08 20.33
N LEU A 522 -16.35 14.10 20.10
CA LEU A 522 -15.35 14.55 21.07
C LEU A 522 -16.01 15.01 22.39
N TYR A 523 -17.10 15.72 22.31
CA TYR A 523 -17.83 16.12 23.53
C TYR A 523 -18.35 14.90 24.30
N GLU A 524 -18.91 13.89 23.60
CA GLU A 524 -19.37 12.63 24.19
C GLU A 524 -18.22 11.85 24.85
N GLU A 525 -17.07 11.71 24.17
CA GLU A 525 -15.92 10.95 24.66
C GLU A 525 -15.24 11.62 25.86
N ILE A 526 -15.09 12.96 25.84
CA ILE A 526 -14.51 13.70 26.97
C ILE A 526 -15.44 13.63 28.19
N GLU A 527 -16.77 13.70 28.02
CA GLU A 527 -17.75 13.50 29.10
C GLU A 527 -17.65 12.11 29.72
N ASN A 528 -17.32 11.10 28.93
CA ASN A 528 -17.10 9.73 29.36
C ASN A 528 -15.70 9.49 29.98
N GLY A 529 -14.85 10.50 30.01
CA GLY A 529 -13.49 10.42 30.57
C GLY A 529 -12.44 9.83 29.64
N ASN A 530 -12.76 9.65 28.35
CA ASN A 530 -11.82 9.16 27.35
C ASN A 530 -11.02 10.32 26.74
N ASN A 531 -9.79 10.50 27.21
CA ASN A 531 -8.88 11.57 26.78
C ASN A 531 -7.70 11.07 25.94
N ASN A 532 -7.68 9.79 25.55
CA ASN A 532 -6.57 9.24 24.77
C ASN A 532 -6.67 9.64 23.30
N THR A 533 -5.65 10.33 22.81
CA THR A 533 -5.59 10.91 21.47
C THR A 533 -5.70 9.87 20.35
N ALA A 534 -5.08 8.70 20.51
CA ALA A 534 -5.09 7.67 19.46
C ALA A 534 -6.40 6.85 19.47
N SER A 535 -7.03 6.66 20.64
CA SER A 535 -8.29 5.91 20.75
C SER A 535 -9.50 6.69 20.21
N ILE A 536 -9.45 8.01 20.20
CA ILE A 536 -10.49 8.86 19.60
C ILE A 536 -10.73 8.51 18.12
N LEU A 537 -9.69 8.11 17.39
CA LEU A 537 -9.83 7.70 15.97
C LEU A 537 -10.66 6.42 15.80
N ASP A 538 -10.68 5.53 16.79
CA ASP A 538 -11.39 4.25 16.70
C ASP A 538 -12.92 4.40 16.91
N VAL A 539 -13.38 5.56 17.38
CA VAL A 539 -14.80 5.88 17.54
C VAL A 539 -15.49 6.08 16.18
N PHE A 540 -14.72 6.50 15.17
CA PHE A 540 -15.22 6.77 13.83
C PHE A 540 -15.10 5.53 12.93
N LYS A 541 -16.08 5.38 12.02
CA LYS A 541 -16.10 4.30 11.02
C LYS A 541 -15.77 4.80 9.63
N ASP A 542 -15.95 6.09 9.38
CA ASP A 542 -15.72 6.72 8.09
C ASP A 542 -14.23 7.05 7.94
N ASP A 543 -13.60 6.45 6.94
CA ASP A 543 -12.20 6.65 6.58
C ASP A 543 -11.86 8.10 6.24
N GLU A 544 -12.82 8.88 5.72
CA GLU A 544 -12.61 10.29 5.40
C GLU A 544 -12.57 11.13 6.68
N ILE A 545 -13.42 10.83 7.66
CA ILE A 545 -13.43 11.50 8.97
C ILE A 545 -12.16 11.15 9.73
N ILE A 546 -11.75 9.88 9.75
CA ILE A 546 -10.51 9.42 10.39
C ILE A 546 -9.29 10.12 9.78
N SER A 547 -9.24 10.19 8.44
CA SER A 547 -8.17 10.85 7.71
C SER A 547 -8.14 12.37 7.98
N HIS A 548 -9.31 13.02 8.02
CA HIS A 548 -9.42 14.44 8.34
C HIS A 548 -8.99 14.75 9.78
N LEU A 549 -9.47 13.97 10.73
CA LEU A 549 -9.13 14.13 12.15
C LEU A 549 -7.63 13.88 12.40
N SER A 550 -7.05 12.84 11.81
CA SER A 550 -5.60 12.58 11.89
C SER A 550 -4.77 13.72 11.30
N GLY A 551 -5.27 14.38 10.24
CA GLY A 551 -4.67 15.58 9.66
C GLY A 551 -4.67 16.78 10.61
N ILE A 552 -5.79 17.01 11.30
CA ILE A 552 -5.88 18.05 12.35
C ILE A 552 -4.89 17.75 13.47
N MET A 553 -4.82 16.49 13.91
CA MET A 553 -3.91 16.05 14.97
C MET A 553 -2.43 16.13 14.56
N ALA A 554 -2.11 15.88 13.30
CA ALA A 554 -0.74 15.96 12.77
C ALA A 554 -0.28 17.40 12.51
N THR A 555 -1.21 18.36 12.41
CA THR A 555 -0.90 19.78 12.22
C THR A 555 -0.37 20.36 13.53
N ASP A 556 0.73 21.12 13.47
CA ASP A 556 1.23 21.89 14.60
C ASP A 556 0.62 23.30 14.55
N PHE A 557 -0.31 23.57 15.48
CA PHE A 557 -0.84 24.92 15.70
C PHE A 557 0.08 25.60 16.73
N GLU A 558 1.02 26.42 16.31
CA GLU A 558 1.95 27.16 17.17
C GLU A 558 1.20 27.96 18.24
N ILE A 559 0.87 27.31 19.37
CA ILE A 559 0.12 27.91 20.49
C ILE A 559 1.11 28.31 21.57
N SER A 560 1.33 29.61 21.72
CA SER A 560 2.21 30.15 22.77
C SER A 560 1.55 30.16 24.16
N GLU A 561 0.23 30.38 24.22
CA GLU A 561 -0.55 30.44 25.47
C GLU A 561 -1.96 29.87 25.27
N VAL A 562 -2.22 28.67 25.82
CA VAL A 562 -3.45 27.90 25.60
C VAL A 562 -4.70 28.66 26.04
N LYS A 563 -4.70 29.22 27.26
CA LYS A 563 -5.87 29.95 27.79
C LYS A 563 -6.23 31.17 26.94
N LYS A 564 -5.25 31.87 26.42
CA LYS A 564 -5.45 33.02 25.52
C LYS A 564 -6.02 32.55 24.21
N CYS A 565 -5.45 31.50 23.60
CA CYS A 565 -5.91 30.91 22.35
C CYS A 565 -7.39 30.47 22.44
N ILE A 566 -7.80 29.82 23.54
CA ILE A 566 -9.19 29.43 23.77
C ILE A 566 -10.10 30.67 23.80
N ASN A 567 -9.73 31.73 24.53
CA ASN A 567 -10.50 32.94 24.60
C ASN A 567 -10.60 33.63 23.21
N ASP A 568 -9.52 33.74 22.48
CA ASP A 568 -9.49 34.36 21.14
C ASP A 568 -10.42 33.61 20.17
N VAL A 569 -10.44 32.26 20.23
CA VAL A 569 -11.36 31.44 19.46
C VAL A 569 -12.82 31.73 19.84
N ILE A 570 -13.16 31.76 21.13
CA ILE A 570 -14.52 32.06 21.60
C ILE A 570 -14.95 33.45 21.10
N ILE A 571 -14.12 34.46 21.31
CA ILE A 571 -14.36 35.83 20.87
C ILE A 571 -14.62 35.87 19.35
N SER A 572 -13.87 35.11 18.57
CA SER A 572 -14.07 35.03 17.12
C SER A 572 -15.44 34.44 16.76
N TYR A 573 -15.92 33.41 17.45
CA TYR A 573 -17.27 32.85 17.24
C TYR A 573 -18.38 33.83 17.69
N GLU A 574 -18.21 34.50 18.80
CA GLU A 574 -19.14 35.54 19.25
C GLU A 574 -19.24 36.70 18.26
N LYS A 575 -18.10 37.13 17.73
CA LYS A 575 -18.04 38.17 16.70
C LYS A 575 -18.80 37.76 15.43
N ASP A 576 -18.62 36.52 14.98
CA ASP A 576 -19.35 36.00 13.80
C ASP A 576 -20.86 35.96 14.03
N LYS A 577 -21.30 35.49 15.22
CA LYS A 577 -22.73 35.51 15.59
C LYS A 577 -23.33 36.90 15.53
N LEU A 578 -22.62 37.91 16.06
CA LEU A 578 -23.05 39.30 16.00
C LEU A 578 -23.06 39.85 14.59
N ILE A 579 -22.10 39.47 13.74
CA ILE A 579 -22.08 39.88 12.31
C ILE A 579 -23.24 39.26 11.56
N ILE A 580 -23.55 37.98 11.78
CA ILE A 580 -24.70 37.32 11.15
C ILE A 580 -25.99 38.05 11.55
N LYS A 581 -26.19 38.26 12.85
CA LYS A 581 -27.37 38.95 13.39
C LYS A 581 -27.51 40.38 12.83
N ARG A 582 -26.38 41.11 12.74
CA ARG A 582 -26.34 42.43 12.12
C ARG A 582 -26.82 42.38 10.67
N ASN A 583 -26.31 41.43 9.87
CA ASN A 583 -26.65 41.31 8.47
C ASN A 583 -28.11 40.89 8.27
N GLU A 584 -28.68 40.08 9.13
CA GLU A 584 -30.11 39.73 9.16
C GLU A 584 -30.99 40.95 9.41
N ILE A 585 -30.59 41.81 10.36
CA ILE A 585 -31.32 43.05 10.66
C ILE A 585 -31.22 44.02 9.49
N ILE A 586 -30.03 44.19 8.90
CA ILE A 586 -29.86 45.04 7.71
C ILE A 586 -30.77 44.55 6.57
N LYS A 587 -30.78 43.22 6.29
CA LYS A 587 -31.63 42.64 5.25
C LYS A 587 -33.14 42.85 5.53
N LYS A 588 -33.56 42.82 6.79
CA LYS A 588 -34.94 43.14 7.18
C LYS A 588 -35.25 44.63 6.95
N LEU A 589 -34.30 45.52 7.27
CA LEU A 589 -34.44 46.97 7.04
C LEU A 589 -34.39 47.36 5.55
N GLU A 590 -33.79 46.56 4.69
CA GLU A 590 -33.83 46.75 3.22
C GLU A 590 -35.21 46.44 2.62
N ASN A 591 -36.03 45.58 3.25
CA ASN A 591 -37.36 45.18 2.84
C ASN A 591 -38.46 45.93 3.61
N THR A 592 -38.40 47.25 3.61
CA THR A 592 -39.28 48.12 4.41
C THR A 592 -40.76 48.06 4.07
N ASN A 593 -41.18 47.49 2.92
CA ASN A 593 -42.58 47.47 2.48
C ASN A 593 -43.53 46.61 3.34
N GLU A 594 -42.99 45.79 4.23
CA GLU A 594 -43.75 44.89 5.12
C GLU A 594 -43.66 45.26 6.60
N LEU A 595 -42.91 46.33 6.97
CA LEU A 595 -42.61 46.68 8.36
C LEU A 595 -43.38 47.95 8.78
N THR A 596 -43.85 47.96 10.01
CA THR A 596 -44.43 49.16 10.65
C THR A 596 -43.34 50.12 11.11
N LYS A 597 -43.68 51.42 11.30
CA LYS A 597 -42.72 52.42 11.78
C LYS A 597 -42.07 52.05 13.12
N ASP A 598 -42.86 51.42 14.00
CA ASP A 598 -42.34 50.99 15.33
C ASP A 598 -41.40 49.83 15.24
N GLU A 599 -41.62 48.89 14.30
CA GLU A 599 -40.70 47.75 14.01
C GLU A 599 -39.37 48.23 13.41
N ILE A 600 -39.41 49.21 12.50
CA ILE A 600 -38.22 49.84 11.93
C ILE A 600 -37.37 50.49 13.02
N ALA A 601 -38.00 51.31 13.91
CA ALA A 601 -37.31 51.99 14.99
C ALA A 601 -36.68 51.02 15.98
N ASN A 602 -37.34 49.88 16.28
CA ASN A 602 -36.78 48.82 17.13
C ASN A 602 -35.59 48.12 16.47
N LEU A 603 -35.66 47.78 15.17
CA LEU A 603 -34.57 47.17 14.42
C LEU A 603 -33.34 48.10 14.32
N GLU A 604 -33.54 49.41 14.09
CA GLU A 604 -32.48 50.42 14.06
C GLU A 604 -31.78 50.54 15.42
N LYS A 605 -32.55 50.50 16.51
CA LYS A 605 -31.99 50.49 17.88
C LYS A 605 -31.17 49.24 18.14
N GLU A 606 -31.70 48.04 17.79
CA GLU A 606 -30.99 46.76 17.92
C GLU A 606 -29.71 46.76 17.07
N LEU A 607 -29.74 47.27 15.86
CA LEU A 607 -28.60 47.41 14.97
C LEU A 607 -27.52 48.31 15.58
N SER A 608 -27.91 49.45 16.18
CA SER A 608 -26.98 50.36 16.86
C SER A 608 -26.30 49.70 18.07
N GLU A 609 -27.07 48.97 18.89
CA GLU A 609 -26.54 48.24 20.03
C GLU A 609 -25.54 47.13 19.58
N LEU A 610 -25.84 46.41 18.47
CA LEU A 610 -24.95 45.41 17.89
C LEU A 610 -23.65 46.02 17.36
N ILE A 611 -23.70 47.16 16.69
CA ILE A 611 -22.52 47.87 16.17
C ILE A 611 -21.62 48.29 17.35
N ILE A 612 -22.22 48.82 18.44
CA ILE A 612 -21.46 49.17 19.65
C ILE A 612 -20.82 47.95 20.28
N LYS A 613 -21.53 46.81 20.36
CA LYS A 613 -20.96 45.54 20.86
C LYS A 613 -19.82 45.06 19.98
N LEU A 614 -19.97 45.05 18.68
CA LEU A 614 -18.93 44.67 17.71
C LEU A 614 -17.68 45.56 17.81
N ALA A 615 -17.83 46.86 18.05
CA ALA A 615 -16.72 47.79 18.22
C ALA A 615 -15.94 47.58 19.55
N ARG A 616 -16.58 47.01 20.58
CA ARG A 616 -15.96 46.68 21.86
C ARG A 616 -15.21 45.34 21.88
N ILE A 617 -15.52 44.46 20.96
CA ILE A 617 -14.85 43.19 20.80
C ILE A 617 -13.55 43.43 19.97
N LYS A 618 -12.44 43.60 20.68
CA LYS A 618 -11.10 43.77 20.10
C LYS A 618 -10.47 42.43 19.77
#